data_e7d70cc3dc59f72c22db86f5ef36c755
#
_entry.id   e7d70cc3dc59f72c22db86f5ef36c755
#
_cell.length_a   1.000
_cell.length_b   1.000
_cell.length_c   1.000
_cell.angle_alpha   90.00
_cell.angle_beta   90.00
_cell.angle_gamma   90.00
#
_symmetry.space_group_name_H-M   'P 1'
#
loop_
_entity.id
_entity.type
_entity.pdbx_description
1 polymer ?
#
loop_
_entity_poly.entity_id
_entity_poly.type
_entity_poly.pdbx_seq_one_letter_code
_entity_poly.pdbx_strand_id
1 'polypeptide(L)'
;MAVARGKYLCFVDSDDYVAPTYLEELYNAITQNDADIACCYYYYHFVNSDVLYKYPFRCEGVYSRGEALNKLLHDTQIQSLVWNKIYRRSIFTENNITFPSMAFEDMATANRIFANAEKVVVINKALYYYNQQNTSTLATINAAKINDFIRATAMVRINLESAGVYNDYQKAYHALSRKTCLCCFYYVVKMHYRKKSMKGVLTNMKRVARAIRHYAGDDFTHTQVFRELPDVVDTPEDLRGNTV
;
A
#
# COMPACT_ATOMS: atom_id res chain seq x y z
N MET A 1 12.72 13.02 -1.02
CA MET A 1 11.87 14.19 -0.68
C MET A 1 12.67 15.39 -0.16
N ALA A 2 13.71 15.21 0.63
CA ALA A 2 14.49 16.33 1.25
C ALA A 2 15.05 17.38 0.27
N VAL A 3 15.33 16.99 -0.98
CA VAL A 3 15.87 17.90 -2.02
C VAL A 3 14.80 18.50 -2.95
N ALA A 4 13.56 18.03 -2.86
CA ALA A 4 12.48 18.50 -3.72
C ALA A 4 12.04 19.92 -3.32
N ARG A 5 11.97 20.85 -4.30
CA ARG A 5 11.63 22.26 -4.09
C ARG A 5 10.28 22.66 -4.69
N GLY A 6 9.68 21.81 -5.53
CA GLY A 6 8.41 22.08 -6.19
C GLY A 6 7.24 22.22 -5.21
N LYS A 7 6.19 22.92 -5.62
CA LYS A 7 4.92 22.99 -4.89
C LYS A 7 4.22 21.64 -4.82
N TYR A 8 4.44 20.81 -5.83
CA TYR A 8 3.87 19.46 -5.94
C TYR A 8 4.96 18.41 -6.03
N LEU A 9 4.64 17.18 -5.63
CA LEU A 9 5.49 16.00 -5.71
C LEU A 9 4.81 14.93 -6.55
N CYS A 10 5.60 14.28 -7.43
CA CYS A 10 5.24 13.02 -8.09
C CYS A 10 6.33 11.99 -7.79
N PHE A 11 5.93 10.73 -7.75
CA PHE A 11 6.84 9.60 -7.62
C PHE A 11 6.73 8.75 -8.89
N VAL A 12 7.84 8.27 -9.39
CA VAL A 12 7.92 7.35 -10.52
C VAL A 12 8.98 6.30 -10.18
N ASP A 13 8.60 5.04 -10.26
CA ASP A 13 9.52 3.94 -10.02
C ASP A 13 10.52 3.84 -11.18
N SER A 14 11.76 3.48 -10.88
CA SER A 14 12.87 3.52 -11.85
C SER A 14 12.75 2.50 -12.97
N ASP A 15 11.93 1.48 -12.79
CA ASP A 15 11.64 0.41 -13.76
C ASP A 15 10.34 0.63 -14.55
N ASP A 16 9.63 1.75 -14.30
CA ASP A 16 8.37 2.11 -14.93
C ASP A 16 8.53 3.30 -15.90
N TYR A 17 7.47 3.63 -16.61
CA TYR A 17 7.40 4.84 -17.44
C TYR A 17 6.01 5.47 -17.44
N VAL A 18 5.93 6.72 -17.92
CA VAL A 18 4.70 7.52 -17.90
C VAL A 18 4.36 8.04 -19.29
N ALA A 19 3.08 8.33 -19.52
CA ALA A 19 2.64 9.00 -20.74
C ALA A 19 3.27 10.40 -20.85
N PRO A 20 3.56 10.92 -22.06
CA PRO A 20 4.11 12.27 -22.23
C PRO A 20 3.28 13.37 -21.56
N THR A 21 1.96 13.19 -21.44
CA THR A 21 1.03 14.13 -20.82
C THR A 21 0.80 13.88 -19.33
N TYR A 22 1.49 12.93 -18.69
CA TYR A 22 1.27 12.51 -17.30
C TYR A 22 1.30 13.69 -16.32
N LEU A 23 2.37 14.49 -16.35
CA LEU A 23 2.51 15.64 -15.46
C LEU A 23 1.51 16.75 -15.77
N GLU A 24 1.28 17.05 -17.03
CA GLU A 24 0.34 18.08 -17.48
C GLU A 24 -1.08 17.77 -17.02
N GLU A 25 -1.55 16.54 -17.24
CA GLU A 25 -2.90 16.11 -16.89
C GLU A 25 -3.13 16.10 -15.39
N LEU A 26 -2.17 15.59 -14.61
CA LEU A 26 -2.27 15.59 -13.15
C LEU A 26 -2.16 17.02 -12.58
N TYR A 27 -1.29 17.85 -13.15
CA TYR A 27 -1.15 19.25 -12.73
C TYR A 27 -2.43 20.05 -13.03
N ASN A 28 -3.01 19.90 -14.19
CA ASN A 28 -4.29 20.51 -14.54
C ASN A 28 -5.40 20.05 -13.61
N ALA A 29 -5.49 18.75 -13.34
CA ALA A 29 -6.50 18.19 -12.45
C ALA A 29 -6.40 18.76 -11.03
N ILE A 30 -5.19 18.80 -10.46
CA ILE A 30 -4.98 19.27 -9.08
C ILE A 30 -5.22 20.78 -8.95
N THR A 31 -4.84 21.57 -9.96
CA THR A 31 -4.98 23.04 -9.93
C THR A 31 -6.40 23.50 -10.24
N GLN A 32 -7.07 22.92 -11.24
CA GLN A 32 -8.45 23.29 -11.60
C GLN A 32 -9.46 22.96 -10.52
N ASN A 33 -9.20 21.94 -9.73
CA ASN A 33 -10.09 21.50 -8.64
C ASN A 33 -9.64 22.06 -7.27
N ASP A 34 -8.55 22.82 -7.20
CA ASP A 34 -7.89 23.19 -5.95
C ASP A 34 -7.80 21.99 -4.98
N ALA A 35 -7.27 20.90 -5.51
CA ALA A 35 -7.13 19.67 -4.77
C ALA A 35 -5.74 19.54 -4.13
N ASP A 36 -5.61 18.62 -3.18
CA ASP A 36 -4.36 18.32 -2.50
C ASP A 36 -3.66 17.12 -3.11
N ILE A 37 -4.46 16.24 -3.72
CA ILE A 37 -3.98 15.04 -4.44
C ILE A 37 -4.76 14.93 -5.74
N ALA A 38 -4.05 14.64 -6.85
CA ALA A 38 -4.69 14.17 -8.07
C ALA A 38 -4.17 12.76 -8.42
N CYS A 39 -5.10 11.89 -8.81
CA CYS A 39 -4.82 10.49 -9.13
C CYS A 39 -5.18 10.22 -10.59
N CYS A 40 -4.36 9.42 -11.27
CA CYS A 40 -4.69 8.82 -12.56
C CYS A 40 -4.72 7.29 -12.45
N TYR A 41 -5.12 6.62 -13.53
CA TYR A 41 -5.02 5.18 -13.65
C TYR A 41 -3.74 4.77 -14.36
N TYR A 42 -3.57 3.45 -14.51
CA TYR A 42 -2.37 2.86 -15.07
C TYR A 42 -2.67 1.65 -15.92
N TYR A 43 -1.67 1.24 -16.70
CA TYR A 43 -1.61 -0.03 -17.39
C TYR A 43 -0.64 -0.96 -16.66
N TYR A 44 -1.00 -2.22 -16.52
CA TYR A 44 -0.01 -3.28 -16.37
C TYR A 44 0.65 -3.49 -17.73
N HIS A 45 1.95 -3.34 -17.77
CA HIS A 45 2.74 -3.62 -18.97
C HIS A 45 3.51 -4.93 -18.78
N PHE A 46 3.08 -5.96 -19.46
CA PHE A 46 3.75 -7.25 -19.47
C PHE A 46 4.88 -7.22 -20.48
N VAL A 47 6.08 -6.80 -20.05
CA VAL A 47 7.24 -6.49 -20.90
C VAL A 47 7.60 -7.62 -21.85
N ASN A 48 7.52 -8.89 -21.41
CA ASN A 48 7.89 -10.05 -22.24
C ASN A 48 6.94 -10.30 -23.43
N SER A 49 5.71 -9.86 -23.37
CA SER A 49 4.69 -10.04 -24.40
C SER A 49 4.24 -8.74 -25.04
N ASP A 50 4.76 -7.62 -24.56
CA ASP A 50 4.38 -6.26 -24.95
C ASP A 50 2.86 -6.01 -24.85
N VAL A 51 2.20 -6.66 -23.88
CA VAL A 51 0.77 -6.54 -23.65
C VAL A 51 0.50 -5.47 -22.59
N LEU A 52 -0.40 -4.55 -22.91
CA LEU A 52 -0.92 -3.55 -21.99
C LEU A 52 -2.32 -3.94 -21.50
N TYR A 53 -2.49 -4.04 -20.20
CA TYR A 53 -3.79 -4.28 -19.58
C TYR A 53 -4.17 -3.10 -18.66
N LYS A 54 -5.23 -2.37 -19.03
CA LYS A 54 -5.70 -1.22 -18.26
C LYS A 54 -6.32 -1.68 -16.93
N TYR A 55 -5.92 -1.05 -15.82
CA TYR A 55 -6.51 -1.33 -14.52
C TYR A 55 -8.05 -1.17 -14.55
N PRO A 56 -8.84 -2.19 -14.14
CA PRO A 56 -10.27 -2.23 -14.40
C PRO A 56 -11.13 -1.43 -13.44
N PHE A 57 -10.70 -1.34 -12.15
CA PHE A 57 -11.50 -0.69 -11.11
C PHE A 57 -11.25 0.81 -11.10
N ARG A 58 -12.26 1.58 -11.48
CA ARG A 58 -12.13 3.02 -11.68
C ARG A 58 -13.21 3.78 -10.94
N CYS A 59 -12.86 4.98 -10.51
CA CYS A 59 -13.79 6.04 -10.12
C CYS A 59 -13.26 7.35 -10.70
N GLU A 60 -14.11 8.23 -11.14
CA GLU A 60 -13.77 9.56 -11.60
C GLU A 60 -14.53 10.56 -10.73
N GLY A 61 -13.91 11.68 -10.42
CA GLY A 61 -14.56 12.73 -9.65
C GLY A 61 -13.67 13.41 -8.62
N VAL A 62 -14.28 14.31 -7.88
CA VAL A 62 -13.66 15.04 -6.77
C VAL A 62 -14.25 14.50 -5.48
N TYR A 63 -13.39 14.15 -4.56
CA TYR A 63 -13.73 13.50 -3.30
C TYR A 63 -13.23 14.33 -2.12
N SER A 64 -14.04 14.44 -1.09
CA SER A 64 -13.63 14.91 0.22
C SER A 64 -12.59 13.95 0.84
N ARG A 65 -11.85 14.43 1.86
CA ARG A 65 -10.93 13.60 2.67
C ARG A 65 -11.56 12.26 3.05
N GLY A 66 -12.77 12.31 3.60
CA GLY A 66 -13.47 11.13 4.11
C GLY A 66 -13.78 10.10 3.04
N GLU A 67 -14.32 10.53 1.92
CA GLU A 67 -14.64 9.67 0.78
C GLU A 67 -13.39 9.05 0.17
N ALA A 68 -12.35 9.87 -0.02
CA ALA A 68 -11.09 9.42 -0.59
C ALA A 68 -10.36 8.41 0.31
N LEU A 69 -10.31 8.68 1.62
CA LEU A 69 -9.71 7.77 2.60
C LEU A 69 -10.46 6.45 2.69
N ASN A 70 -11.81 6.48 2.65
CA ASN A 70 -12.60 5.26 2.61
C ASN A 70 -12.32 4.42 1.36
N LYS A 71 -12.23 5.06 0.17
CA LYS A 71 -11.87 4.38 -1.09
C LYS A 71 -10.45 3.79 -1.04
N LEU A 72 -9.50 4.53 -0.45
CA LEU A 72 -8.12 4.07 -0.26
C LEU A 72 -8.05 2.83 0.63
N LEU A 73 -8.80 2.80 1.74
CA LEU A 73 -8.81 1.65 2.65
C LEU A 73 -9.42 0.38 2.02
N HIS A 74 -10.33 0.53 1.05
CA HIS A 74 -10.78 -0.60 0.25
C HIS A 74 -9.73 -1.06 -0.78
N ASP A 75 -8.77 -0.20 -1.10
CA ASP A 75 -7.63 -0.46 -1.98
C ASP A 75 -8.04 -1.12 -3.31
N THR A 76 -9.04 -0.50 -3.94
CA THR A 76 -9.56 -0.93 -5.25
C THR A 76 -9.62 0.23 -6.23
N GLN A 77 -10.55 1.17 -6.07
CA GLN A 77 -10.72 2.32 -6.96
C GLN A 77 -9.61 3.36 -6.79
N ILE A 78 -9.24 3.67 -5.53
CA ILE A 78 -8.04 4.40 -5.16
C ILE A 78 -7.16 3.41 -4.41
N GLN A 79 -5.94 3.20 -4.89
CA GLN A 79 -5.00 2.26 -4.30
C GLN A 79 -3.90 2.98 -3.52
N SER A 80 -3.27 2.26 -2.62
CA SER A 80 -2.17 2.77 -1.79
C SER A 80 -0.89 3.13 -2.57
N LEU A 81 -0.82 2.78 -3.85
CA LEU A 81 0.30 3.12 -4.74
C LEU A 81 0.57 4.63 -4.75
N VAL A 82 1.83 5.05 -4.65
CA VAL A 82 2.18 6.48 -4.62
C VAL A 82 2.53 7.05 -5.97
N TRP A 83 2.90 6.23 -6.93
CA TRP A 83 3.45 6.62 -8.23
C TRP A 83 2.41 7.08 -9.28
N ASN A 84 1.14 6.77 -9.14
CA ASN A 84 0.09 7.23 -10.08
C ASN A 84 -0.62 8.50 -9.63
N LYS A 85 0.10 9.35 -8.88
CA LYS A 85 -0.49 10.53 -8.22
C LYS A 85 0.46 11.72 -8.23
N ILE A 86 -0.12 12.91 -8.15
CA ILE A 86 0.56 14.15 -7.78
C ILE A 86 0.02 14.64 -6.44
N TYR A 87 0.88 15.17 -5.61
CA TYR A 87 0.57 15.58 -4.25
C TYR A 87 1.00 17.02 -4.00
N ARG A 88 0.23 17.77 -3.25
CA ARG A 88 0.68 19.03 -2.66
C ARG A 88 1.82 18.73 -1.68
N ARG A 89 3.01 19.32 -1.90
CA ARG A 89 4.21 19.00 -1.09
C ARG A 89 4.03 19.30 0.39
N SER A 90 3.23 20.35 0.75
CA SER A 90 2.95 20.69 2.14
C SER A 90 2.38 19.53 2.96
N ILE A 91 1.60 18.61 2.36
CA ILE A 91 1.11 17.42 3.07
C ILE A 91 2.27 16.65 3.74
N PHE A 92 3.39 16.51 3.03
CA PHE A 92 4.55 15.79 3.55
C PHE A 92 5.36 16.61 4.54
N THR A 93 5.59 17.89 4.23
CA THR A 93 6.48 18.74 5.03
C THR A 93 5.85 19.19 6.34
N GLU A 94 4.58 19.55 6.34
CA GLU A 94 3.86 20.02 7.53
C GLU A 94 3.51 18.87 8.50
N ASN A 95 3.33 17.66 7.97
CA ASN A 95 2.96 16.50 8.77
C ASN A 95 4.13 15.53 9.01
N ASN A 96 5.37 15.91 8.64
CA ASN A 96 6.56 15.08 8.79
C ASN A 96 6.36 13.66 8.23
N ILE A 97 5.75 13.54 7.04
CA ILE A 97 5.49 12.24 6.41
C ILE A 97 6.74 11.77 5.67
N THR A 98 7.21 10.60 6.05
CA THR A 98 8.31 9.88 5.41
C THR A 98 7.90 8.44 5.14
N PHE A 99 8.53 7.81 4.16
CA PHE A 99 8.32 6.39 3.88
C PHE A 99 9.24 5.54 4.76
N PRO A 100 8.73 4.48 5.40
CA PRO A 100 9.58 3.54 6.14
C PRO A 100 10.43 2.71 5.16
N SER A 101 11.61 2.28 5.63
CA SER A 101 12.48 1.39 4.86
C SER A 101 12.02 -0.07 5.01
N MET A 102 11.05 -0.47 4.21
CA MET A 102 10.44 -1.81 4.24
C MET A 102 9.74 -2.08 2.90
N ALA A 103 9.36 -3.32 2.63
CA ALA A 103 8.43 -3.61 1.54
C ALA A 103 7.00 -3.12 1.91
N PHE A 104 6.21 -2.74 0.90
CA PHE A 104 4.85 -2.18 1.09
C PHE A 104 4.83 -0.85 1.87
N GLU A 105 5.89 -0.04 1.74
CA GLU A 105 6.01 1.29 2.32
C GLU A 105 4.89 2.22 1.88
N ASP A 106 4.40 2.05 0.64
CA ASP A 106 3.25 2.75 0.09
C ASP A 106 2.00 2.53 0.92
N MET A 107 1.66 1.26 1.18
CA MET A 107 0.51 0.90 2.00
C MET A 107 0.65 1.44 3.42
N ALA A 108 1.85 1.38 3.98
CA ALA A 108 2.13 1.88 5.33
C ALA A 108 1.95 3.40 5.46
N THR A 109 2.08 4.16 4.33
CA THR A 109 2.15 5.62 4.35
C THR A 109 0.95 6.30 3.69
N ALA A 110 0.36 5.71 2.64
CA ALA A 110 -0.68 6.36 1.83
C ALA A 110 -1.88 6.85 2.66
N ASN A 111 -2.33 6.07 3.64
CA ASN A 111 -3.44 6.46 4.49
C ASN A 111 -3.13 7.72 5.33
N ARG A 112 -1.87 7.90 5.76
CA ARG A 112 -1.42 9.12 6.45
C ARG A 112 -1.41 10.32 5.51
N ILE A 113 -1.02 10.13 4.25
CA ILE A 113 -1.05 11.17 3.23
C ILE A 113 -2.51 11.61 2.99
N PHE A 114 -3.42 10.65 2.77
CA PHE A 114 -4.82 10.93 2.50
C PHE A 114 -5.57 11.52 3.71
N ALA A 115 -5.23 11.13 4.92
CA ALA A 115 -5.80 11.71 6.15
C ALA A 115 -5.43 13.20 6.32
N ASN A 116 -4.37 13.67 5.67
CA ASN A 116 -3.93 15.06 5.68
C ASN A 116 -4.25 15.83 4.38
N ALA A 117 -5.04 15.24 3.48
CA ALA A 117 -5.55 15.91 2.29
C ALA A 117 -7.02 16.29 2.50
N GLU A 118 -7.43 17.49 2.13
CA GLU A 118 -8.83 17.91 2.22
C GLU A 118 -9.64 17.48 1.01
N LYS A 119 -8.99 17.52 -0.17
CA LYS A 119 -9.65 17.25 -1.44
C LYS A 119 -8.77 16.39 -2.35
N VAL A 120 -9.36 15.35 -2.91
CA VAL A 120 -8.70 14.43 -3.84
C VAL A 120 -9.48 14.39 -5.14
N VAL A 121 -8.80 14.56 -6.27
CA VAL A 121 -9.39 14.42 -7.60
C VAL A 121 -8.86 13.15 -8.28
N VAL A 122 -9.73 12.40 -8.93
CA VAL A 122 -9.37 11.21 -9.72
C VAL A 122 -9.81 11.44 -11.15
N ILE A 123 -8.85 11.39 -12.09
CA ILE A 123 -9.12 11.51 -13.53
C ILE A 123 -9.19 10.13 -14.20
N ASN A 124 -10.13 9.97 -15.14
CA ASN A 124 -10.31 8.70 -15.86
C ASN A 124 -9.32 8.56 -17.03
N LYS A 125 -8.05 8.84 -16.77
CA LYS A 125 -6.96 8.67 -17.74
C LYS A 125 -5.94 7.69 -17.18
N ALA A 126 -5.51 6.71 -17.97
CA ALA A 126 -4.41 5.83 -17.62
C ALA A 126 -3.14 6.41 -18.22
N LEU A 127 -2.26 6.93 -17.34
CA LEU A 127 -1.10 7.72 -17.73
C LEU A 127 0.22 7.14 -17.21
N TYR A 128 0.14 6.07 -16.43
CA TYR A 128 1.30 5.38 -15.87
C TYR A 128 1.36 3.95 -16.41
N TYR A 129 2.55 3.44 -16.69
CA TYR A 129 2.80 2.11 -17.23
C TYR A 129 3.64 1.31 -16.24
N TYR A 130 2.96 0.45 -15.50
CA TYR A 130 3.55 -0.38 -14.46
C TYR A 130 4.13 -1.66 -15.09
N ASN A 131 5.45 -1.73 -15.19
CA ASN A 131 6.17 -2.84 -15.80
C ASN A 131 6.09 -4.09 -14.92
N GLN A 132 5.53 -5.17 -15.47
CA GLN A 132 5.45 -6.46 -14.80
C GLN A 132 6.72 -7.26 -15.06
N GLN A 133 7.60 -7.31 -14.06
CA GLN A 133 8.88 -8.00 -14.12
C GLN A 133 8.95 -9.15 -13.10
N ASN A 134 9.79 -10.16 -13.38
CA ASN A 134 10.04 -11.28 -12.46
C ASN A 134 10.79 -10.86 -11.19
N THR A 135 11.33 -9.65 -11.15
CA THR A 135 12.06 -9.04 -10.03
C THR A 135 11.18 -8.23 -9.10
N SER A 136 9.91 -7.99 -9.45
CA SER A 136 8.98 -7.19 -8.65
C SER A 136 8.84 -7.72 -7.21
N THR A 137 8.41 -6.85 -6.28
CA THR A 137 8.20 -7.19 -4.86
C THR A 137 7.32 -8.43 -4.71
N LEU A 138 6.22 -8.52 -5.45
CA LEU A 138 5.30 -9.68 -5.41
C LEU A 138 5.86 -10.92 -6.13
N ALA A 139 6.71 -10.69 -7.15
CA ALA A 139 7.39 -11.80 -7.83
C ALA A 139 8.44 -12.45 -6.93
N THR A 140 9.11 -11.69 -6.07
CA THR A 140 10.18 -12.16 -5.18
C THR A 140 9.74 -12.30 -3.71
N ILE A 141 8.47 -12.57 -3.46
CA ILE A 141 7.90 -12.69 -2.12
C ILE A 141 8.62 -13.74 -1.26
N ASN A 142 8.96 -13.37 -0.03
CA ASN A 142 9.63 -14.19 0.98
C ASN A 142 9.06 -13.88 2.38
N ALA A 143 9.58 -14.53 3.44
CA ALA A 143 9.09 -14.33 4.81
C ALA A 143 9.20 -12.86 5.26
N ALA A 144 10.33 -12.20 5.01
CA ALA A 144 10.53 -10.81 5.38
C ALA A 144 9.49 -9.88 4.74
N LYS A 145 9.24 -10.03 3.42
CA LYS A 145 8.22 -9.24 2.72
C LYS A 145 6.79 -9.53 3.19
N ILE A 146 6.48 -10.78 3.59
CA ILE A 146 5.18 -11.12 4.18
C ILE A 146 5.04 -10.44 5.55
N ASN A 147 6.10 -10.45 6.36
CA ASN A 147 6.13 -9.75 7.64
C ASN A 147 5.95 -8.24 7.47
N ASP A 148 6.60 -7.64 6.48
CA ASP A 148 6.43 -6.23 6.16
C ASP A 148 5.01 -5.89 5.72
N PHE A 149 4.34 -6.77 4.96
CA PHE A 149 2.95 -6.56 4.57
C PHE A 149 2.00 -6.58 5.79
N ILE A 150 2.26 -7.47 6.75
CA ILE A 150 1.52 -7.51 8.02
C ILE A 150 1.78 -6.24 8.84
N ARG A 151 3.04 -5.79 8.92
CA ARG A 151 3.43 -4.53 9.60
C ARG A 151 2.78 -3.32 8.93
N ALA A 152 2.76 -3.25 7.60
CA ALA A 152 2.09 -2.18 6.88
C ALA A 152 0.60 -2.09 7.27
N THR A 153 -0.08 -3.23 7.41
CA THR A 153 -1.48 -3.26 7.87
C THR A 153 -1.65 -2.72 9.30
N ALA A 154 -0.73 -3.06 10.22
CA ALA A 154 -0.75 -2.49 11.57
C ALA A 154 -0.49 -0.97 11.55
N MET A 155 0.43 -0.50 10.68
CA MET A 155 0.71 0.93 10.52
C MET A 155 -0.49 1.70 10.00
N VAL A 156 -1.30 1.13 9.11
CA VAL A 156 -2.56 1.76 8.68
C VAL A 156 -3.44 2.07 9.89
N ARG A 157 -3.61 1.11 10.80
CA ARG A 157 -4.38 1.35 12.03
C ARG A 157 -3.77 2.44 12.89
N ILE A 158 -2.48 2.33 13.20
CA ILE A 158 -1.75 3.32 14.04
C ILE A 158 -1.93 4.73 13.46
N ASN A 159 -1.83 4.89 12.14
CA ASN A 159 -2.02 6.17 11.49
C ASN A 159 -3.44 6.71 11.61
N LEU A 160 -4.46 5.85 11.43
CA LEU A 160 -5.89 6.24 11.59
C LEU A 160 -6.21 6.65 13.02
N GLU A 161 -5.66 5.95 13.99
CA GLU A 161 -5.80 6.26 15.41
C GLU A 161 -5.07 7.56 15.76
N SER A 162 -3.84 7.74 15.29
CA SER A 162 -3.07 8.98 15.48
C SER A 162 -3.76 10.21 14.86
N ALA A 163 -4.52 10.01 13.79
CA ALA A 163 -5.35 11.03 13.17
C ALA A 163 -6.72 11.22 13.88
N GLY A 164 -7.04 10.40 14.89
CA GLY A 164 -8.31 10.45 15.63
C GLY A 164 -9.54 9.98 14.83
N VAL A 165 -9.34 9.28 13.70
CA VAL A 165 -10.42 8.92 12.77
C VAL A 165 -10.67 7.39 12.68
N TYR A 166 -9.97 6.59 13.45
CA TYR A 166 -10.09 5.12 13.37
C TYR A 166 -11.52 4.62 13.50
N ASN A 167 -12.30 5.16 14.45
CA ASN A 167 -13.67 4.72 14.70
C ASN A 167 -14.58 4.91 13.48
N ASP A 168 -14.37 5.98 12.71
CA ASP A 168 -15.14 6.28 11.51
C ASP A 168 -14.83 5.30 10.37
N TYR A 169 -13.60 4.75 10.35
CA TYR A 169 -13.13 3.86 9.29
C TYR A 169 -12.88 2.41 9.75
N GLN A 170 -13.29 2.04 10.94
CA GLN A 170 -13.08 0.70 11.51
C GLN A 170 -13.55 -0.42 10.57
N LYS A 171 -14.74 -0.28 9.96
CA LYS A 171 -15.28 -1.26 9.01
C LYS A 171 -14.41 -1.41 7.76
N ALA A 172 -13.93 -0.29 7.21
CA ALA A 172 -13.04 -0.28 6.04
C ALA A 172 -11.67 -0.88 6.38
N TYR A 173 -11.11 -0.54 7.55
CA TYR A 173 -9.89 -1.14 8.05
C TYR A 173 -10.01 -2.66 8.26
N HIS A 174 -11.13 -3.13 8.81
CA HIS A 174 -11.38 -4.56 8.96
C HIS A 174 -11.50 -5.28 7.60
N ALA A 175 -12.06 -4.62 6.59
CA ALA A 175 -12.09 -5.15 5.22
C ALA A 175 -10.67 -5.27 4.64
N LEU A 176 -9.84 -4.23 4.80
CA LEU A 176 -8.43 -4.24 4.42
C LEU A 176 -7.65 -5.36 5.14
N SER A 177 -7.82 -5.47 6.45
CA SER A 177 -7.17 -6.51 7.27
C SER A 177 -7.52 -7.92 6.82
N ARG A 178 -8.80 -8.18 6.48
CA ARG A 178 -9.21 -9.47 5.92
C ARG A 178 -8.59 -9.74 4.55
N LYS A 179 -8.55 -8.74 3.67
CA LYS A 179 -7.88 -8.82 2.36
C LYS A 179 -6.39 -9.16 2.54
N THR A 180 -5.69 -8.43 3.42
CA THR A 180 -4.28 -8.68 3.74
C THR A 180 -4.07 -10.10 4.26
N CYS A 181 -4.93 -10.60 5.15
CA CYS A 181 -4.85 -11.95 5.69
C CYS A 181 -4.90 -13.01 4.57
N LEU A 182 -5.85 -12.87 3.65
CA LEU A 182 -6.00 -13.78 2.50
C LEU A 182 -4.80 -13.71 1.55
N CYS A 183 -4.31 -12.51 1.26
CA CYS A 183 -3.10 -12.32 0.47
C CYS A 183 -1.87 -12.97 1.13
N CYS A 184 -1.70 -12.77 2.45
CA CYS A 184 -0.62 -13.41 3.21
C CYS A 184 -0.72 -14.94 3.17
N PHE A 185 -1.91 -15.53 3.23
CA PHE A 185 -2.09 -16.97 3.10
C PHE A 185 -1.60 -17.47 1.73
N TYR A 186 -2.01 -16.79 0.67
CA TYR A 186 -1.53 -17.09 -0.68
C TYR A 186 0.00 -16.98 -0.76
N TYR A 187 0.59 -15.93 -0.20
CA TYR A 187 2.05 -15.72 -0.24
C TYR A 187 2.81 -16.73 0.61
N VAL A 188 2.28 -17.14 1.75
CA VAL A 188 2.86 -18.23 2.55
C VAL A 188 2.89 -19.52 1.73
N VAL A 189 1.79 -19.90 1.09
CA VAL A 189 1.74 -21.09 0.23
C VAL A 189 2.73 -20.98 -0.93
N LYS A 190 2.76 -19.83 -1.63
CA LYS A 190 3.67 -19.56 -2.75
C LYS A 190 5.13 -19.65 -2.34
N MET A 191 5.50 -19.11 -1.17
CA MET A 191 6.85 -19.17 -0.61
C MET A 191 7.27 -20.61 -0.33
N HIS A 192 6.43 -21.39 0.36
CA HIS A 192 6.70 -22.78 0.69
C HIS A 192 6.78 -23.67 -0.55
N TYR A 193 5.90 -23.46 -1.52
CA TYR A 193 5.93 -24.16 -2.80
C TYR A 193 7.25 -23.94 -3.55
N ARG A 194 7.74 -22.69 -3.61
CA ARG A 194 9.04 -22.36 -4.23
C ARG A 194 10.22 -23.02 -3.53
N LYS A 195 10.16 -23.15 -2.22
CA LYS A 195 11.18 -23.83 -1.41
C LYS A 195 11.02 -25.35 -1.40
N LYS A 196 10.05 -25.89 -2.16
CA LYS A 196 9.72 -27.33 -2.22
C LYS A 196 9.54 -27.96 -0.84
N SER A 197 8.99 -27.22 0.11
CA SER A 197 8.75 -27.65 1.49
C SER A 197 7.41 -27.09 1.98
N MET A 198 6.44 -27.96 2.20
CA MET A 198 5.13 -27.60 2.76
C MET A 198 5.08 -27.69 4.29
N LYS A 199 6.20 -28.06 4.94
CA LYS A 199 6.30 -28.11 6.41
C LYS A 199 6.12 -26.70 6.97
N GLY A 200 5.23 -26.54 7.94
CA GLY A 200 5.01 -25.26 8.62
C GLY A 200 4.04 -24.29 7.93
N VAL A 201 3.49 -24.61 6.75
CA VAL A 201 2.50 -23.74 6.07
C VAL A 201 1.34 -23.40 6.99
N LEU A 202 0.71 -24.41 7.61
CA LEU A 202 -0.43 -24.20 8.51
C LEU A 202 -0.04 -23.39 9.77
N THR A 203 1.18 -23.60 10.27
CA THR A 203 1.70 -22.85 11.43
C THR A 203 1.82 -21.38 11.08
N ASN A 204 2.45 -21.04 9.95
CA ASN A 204 2.58 -19.66 9.48
C ASN A 204 1.19 -19.05 9.20
N MET A 205 0.27 -19.75 8.56
CA MET A 205 -1.09 -19.25 8.34
C MET A 205 -1.83 -18.94 9.65
N LYS A 206 -1.70 -19.82 10.67
CA LYS A 206 -2.29 -19.58 12.00
C LYS A 206 -1.67 -18.35 12.68
N ARG A 207 -0.35 -18.16 12.56
CA ARG A 207 0.35 -16.98 13.09
C ARG A 207 -0.11 -15.69 12.39
N VAL A 208 -0.20 -15.69 11.06
CA VAL A 208 -0.74 -14.57 10.28
C VAL A 208 -2.16 -14.23 10.74
N ALA A 209 -3.05 -15.21 10.81
CA ALA A 209 -4.44 -14.99 11.24
C ALA A 209 -4.51 -14.39 12.65
N ARG A 210 -3.65 -14.85 13.58
CA ARG A 210 -3.59 -14.33 14.94
C ARG A 210 -3.09 -12.89 14.97
N ALA A 211 -2.01 -12.58 14.24
CA ALA A 211 -1.45 -11.22 14.19
C ALA A 211 -2.44 -10.21 13.58
N ILE A 212 -3.03 -10.55 12.44
CA ILE A 212 -4.03 -9.68 11.80
C ILE A 212 -5.27 -9.48 12.69
N ARG A 213 -5.72 -10.52 13.39
CA ARG A 213 -6.83 -10.41 14.36
C ARG A 213 -6.46 -9.50 15.52
N HIS A 214 -5.25 -9.62 16.05
CA HIS A 214 -4.75 -8.74 17.12
C HIS A 214 -4.73 -7.27 16.66
N TYR A 215 -4.20 -6.98 15.46
CA TYR A 215 -4.17 -5.61 14.95
C TYR A 215 -5.56 -5.05 14.59
N ALA A 216 -6.54 -5.91 14.36
CA ALA A 216 -7.92 -5.51 14.14
C ALA A 216 -8.78 -5.48 15.42
N GLY A 217 -8.30 -6.05 16.53
CA GLY A 217 -9.02 -6.17 17.80
C GLY A 217 -8.98 -4.90 18.65
N ASP A 218 -9.88 -4.82 19.61
CA ASP A 218 -9.99 -3.65 20.50
C ASP A 218 -8.84 -3.58 21.53
N ASP A 219 -8.16 -4.71 21.78
CA ASP A 219 -7.00 -4.79 22.71
C ASP A 219 -5.70 -4.24 22.11
N PHE A 220 -5.71 -3.83 20.85
CA PHE A 220 -4.51 -3.26 20.23
C PHE A 220 -4.29 -1.84 20.73
N THR A 221 -3.15 -1.62 21.39
CA THR A 221 -2.75 -0.31 21.90
C THR A 221 -1.62 0.29 21.08
N HIS A 222 -1.63 1.60 20.84
CA HIS A 222 -0.63 2.34 20.05
C HIS A 222 0.79 2.34 20.62
N THR A 223 0.99 1.88 21.85
CA THR A 223 2.28 1.96 22.54
C THR A 223 3.36 1.10 21.91
N GLN A 224 3.02 0.20 20.99
CA GLN A 224 4.00 -0.53 20.20
C GLN A 224 4.51 0.34 19.05
N VAL A 225 5.71 0.88 19.22
CA VAL A 225 6.46 1.53 18.15
C VAL A 225 6.64 0.51 17.04
N PHE A 226 6.41 0.91 15.79
CA PHE A 226 6.51 0.06 14.57
C PHE A 226 7.74 -0.88 14.55
N ARG A 227 8.89 -0.42 15.06
CA ARG A 227 10.14 -1.20 15.15
C ARG A 227 10.05 -2.42 16.07
N GLU A 228 9.07 -2.46 16.94
CA GLU A 228 8.88 -3.53 17.93
C GLU A 228 7.88 -4.62 17.48
N LEU A 229 7.25 -4.45 16.32
CA LEU A 229 6.34 -5.47 15.79
C LEU A 229 7.14 -6.71 15.36
N PRO A 230 6.91 -7.87 16.01
CA PRO A 230 7.71 -9.07 15.78
C PRO A 230 7.47 -9.67 14.40
N ASP A 231 8.41 -10.47 13.93
CA ASP A 231 8.22 -11.32 12.77
C ASP A 231 7.17 -12.39 13.07
N VAL A 232 6.23 -12.53 12.13
CA VAL A 232 5.08 -13.44 12.25
C VAL A 232 5.31 -14.74 11.47
N VAL A 233 5.97 -14.61 10.30
CA VAL A 233 6.19 -15.71 9.36
C VAL A 233 7.66 -16.10 9.37
N ASP A 234 7.92 -17.36 9.69
CA ASP A 234 9.25 -17.94 9.60
C ASP A 234 9.52 -18.49 8.20
N THR A 235 10.80 -18.57 7.82
CA THR A 235 11.19 -19.28 6.61
C THR A 235 10.97 -20.80 6.78
N PRO A 236 10.81 -21.57 5.68
CA PRO A 236 10.77 -23.03 5.78
C PRO A 236 12.02 -23.65 6.40
N GLU A 237 13.18 -22.98 6.28
CA GLU A 237 14.44 -23.36 6.89
C GLU A 237 14.40 -23.22 8.42
N ASP A 238 13.91 -22.10 8.93
CA ASP A 238 13.81 -21.83 10.37
C ASP A 238 12.92 -22.87 11.08
N LEU A 239 11.88 -23.36 10.39
CA LEU A 239 10.95 -24.35 10.90
C LEU A 239 11.54 -25.79 10.92
N ARG A 240 12.74 -26.01 10.35
CA ARG A 240 13.44 -27.30 10.43
C ARG A 240 14.26 -27.45 11.70
N GLY A 241 14.71 -26.32 12.28
CA GLY A 241 15.57 -26.29 13.47
C GLY A 241 14.83 -26.52 14.80
N ASN A 242 13.49 -26.41 14.83
CA ASN A 242 12.67 -26.51 16.04
C ASN A 242 12.06 -27.92 16.26
N THR A 243 12.65 -28.95 15.72
CA THR A 243 12.30 -30.36 16.03
C THR A 243 13.41 -30.97 16.88
N VAL A 244 13.40 -30.66 18.18
CA VAL A 244 14.02 -31.43 19.26
C VAL A 244 12.90 -31.90 20.17
#